data_426fb91604d83807aca29b91bd710616
#
_entry.id   426fb91604d83807aca29b91bd710616
#
_cell.length_a   1.000
_cell.length_b   1.000
_cell.length_c   1.000
_cell.angle_alpha   90.00
_cell.angle_beta   90.00
_cell.angle_gamma   90.00
#
_symmetry.space_group_name_H-M   'P 1'
#
loop_
_entity.id
_entity.type
_entity.pdbx_description
1 polymer ?
#
loop_
_entity_poly.entity_id
_entity_poly.type
_entity_poly.pdbx_seq_one_letter_code
_entity_poly.pdbx_strand_id
1 'polypeptide(L)' 'MSNPLNRVNRAKSYRGLASEYRHLAANDSSTETRNYYLYMAKNYSTLAEAVELKTTQEACEERLAI' A
#
# COMPACT_ATOMS: atom_id res chain seq x y z
N MET A 1 18.06 -11.53 0.91
CA MET A 1 17.23 -11.71 -0.30
C MET A 1 15.78 -11.49 0.03
N SER A 2 15.11 -10.66 -0.72
CA SER A 2 13.67 -10.44 -0.50
C SER A 2 12.87 -11.53 -1.19
N ASN A 3 12.10 -12.24 -0.40
CA ASN A 3 11.17 -13.25 -0.87
C ASN A 3 10.00 -12.56 -1.56
N PRO A 4 9.60 -12.93 -2.79
CA PRO A 4 8.41 -12.36 -3.45
C PRO A 4 7.16 -12.42 -2.59
N LEU A 5 7.00 -13.50 -1.81
CA LEU A 5 5.88 -13.66 -0.90
C LEU A 5 5.84 -12.56 0.17
N ASN A 6 7.02 -12.15 0.68
CA ASN A 6 7.11 -11.07 1.66
C ASN A 6 6.66 -9.74 1.07
N ARG A 7 6.95 -9.47 -0.20
CA ARG A 7 6.50 -8.25 -0.87
C ARG A 7 4.99 -8.24 -1.05
N VAL A 8 4.41 -9.36 -1.45
CA VAL A 8 2.95 -9.48 -1.58
C VAL A 8 2.29 -9.25 -0.22
N ASN A 9 2.82 -9.86 0.83
CA ASN A 9 2.28 -9.67 2.18
C ASN A 9 2.43 -8.24 2.66
N ARG A 10 3.54 -7.58 2.33
CA ARG A 10 3.76 -6.18 2.68
C ARG A 10 2.76 -5.27 2.00
N ALA A 11 2.52 -5.49 0.70
CA ALA A 11 1.52 -4.72 -0.05
C ALA A 11 0.13 -4.89 0.55
N LYS A 12 -0.25 -6.11 0.92
CA LYS A 12 -1.53 -6.37 1.57
C LYS A 12 -1.64 -5.66 2.90
N SER A 13 -0.55 -5.63 3.70
CA SER A 13 -0.52 -4.93 4.97
C SER A 13 -0.71 -3.43 4.78
N TYR A 14 -0.04 -2.83 3.80
CA TYR A 14 -0.21 -1.41 3.50
C TYR A 14 -1.63 -1.09 3.06
N ARG A 15 -2.23 -1.93 2.22
CA ARG A 15 -3.62 -1.72 1.78
C ARG A 15 -4.60 -1.88 2.93
N GLY A 16 -4.33 -2.80 3.85
CA GLY A 16 -5.13 -2.95 5.07
C GLY A 16 -5.09 -1.71 5.93
N LEU A 17 -3.89 -1.14 6.14
CA LEU A 17 -3.73 0.09 6.89
C LEU A 17 -4.43 1.27 6.20
N ALA A 18 -4.29 1.37 4.88
CA ALA A 18 -4.97 2.43 4.12
C ALA A 18 -6.49 2.33 4.30
N SER A 19 -7.04 1.12 4.24
CA SER A 19 -8.47 0.88 4.44
C SER A 19 -8.91 1.28 5.85
N GLU A 20 -8.13 0.92 6.87
CA GLU A 20 -8.41 1.31 8.26
C GLU A 20 -8.43 2.82 8.44
N TYR A 21 -7.47 3.52 7.87
CA TYR A 21 -7.42 4.98 7.98
C TYR A 21 -8.59 5.64 7.25
N ARG A 22 -9.01 5.10 6.10
CA ARG A 22 -10.20 5.60 5.42
C ARG A 22 -11.46 5.42 6.27
N HIS A 23 -11.54 4.29 6.96
CA HIS A 23 -12.65 3.99 7.85
C HIS A 23 -12.68 4.98 9.04
N LEU A 24 -11.52 5.21 9.64
CA LEU A 24 -11.38 6.17 10.73
C LEU A 24 -11.76 7.58 10.27
N ALA A 25 -11.35 7.97 9.06
CA ALA A 25 -11.70 9.27 8.51
C ALA A 25 -13.22 9.41 8.32
N ALA A 26 -13.86 8.36 7.83
CA ALA A 26 -15.32 8.39 7.60
C ALA A 26 -16.11 8.52 8.89
N ASN A 27 -15.56 8.00 10.00
CA ASN A 27 -16.25 7.98 11.29
C ASN A 27 -15.90 9.14 12.22
N ASP A 28 -14.91 9.96 11.85
CA ASP A 28 -14.49 11.08 12.68
C ASP A 28 -15.23 12.37 12.29
N SER A 29 -15.68 13.12 13.30
CA SER A 29 -16.39 14.37 13.07
C SER A 29 -15.47 15.59 12.94
N SER A 30 -14.20 15.46 13.34
CA SER A 30 -13.23 16.55 13.25
C SER A 30 -12.60 16.60 11.87
N THR A 31 -12.68 17.76 11.21
CA THR A 31 -12.10 17.95 9.87
C THR A 31 -10.58 17.76 9.87
N GLU A 32 -9.90 18.27 10.89
CA GLU A 32 -8.44 18.12 11.00
C GLU A 32 -8.03 16.67 11.12
N THR A 33 -8.71 15.91 11.99
CA THR A 33 -8.42 14.49 12.19
C THR A 33 -8.75 13.69 10.94
N ARG A 34 -9.88 14.00 10.27
CA ARG A 34 -10.25 13.34 9.01
C ARG A 34 -9.18 13.56 7.95
N ASN A 35 -8.69 14.79 7.81
CA ASN A 35 -7.65 15.11 6.85
C ASN A 35 -6.35 14.35 7.15
N TYR A 36 -6.00 14.22 8.42
CA TYR A 36 -4.84 13.43 8.83
C TYR A 36 -5.00 11.97 8.43
N TYR A 37 -6.16 11.38 8.72
CA TYR A 37 -6.41 9.97 8.37
C TYR A 37 -6.40 9.75 6.86
N LEU A 38 -6.97 10.66 6.09
CA LEU A 38 -6.97 10.57 4.63
C LEU A 38 -5.54 10.69 4.07
N TYR A 39 -4.74 11.55 4.66
CA TYR A 39 -3.33 11.69 4.28
C TYR A 39 -2.56 10.38 4.54
N MET A 40 -2.77 9.78 5.69
CA MET A 40 -2.14 8.50 6.03
C MET A 40 -2.60 7.38 5.10
N ALA A 41 -3.90 7.34 4.80
CA ALA A 41 -4.45 6.35 3.87
C ALA A 41 -3.81 6.46 2.50
N LYS A 42 -3.64 7.69 2.01
CA LYS A 42 -2.98 7.94 0.73
C LYS A 42 -1.54 7.47 0.73
N ASN A 43 -0.80 7.76 1.82
CA ASN A 43 0.59 7.35 1.95
C ASN A 43 0.73 5.83 1.91
N TYR A 44 -0.12 5.10 2.65
CA TYR A 44 -0.06 3.64 2.65
C TYR A 44 -0.49 3.05 1.31
N SER A 45 -1.46 3.65 0.64
CA SER A 45 -1.83 3.23 -0.72
C SER A 45 -0.68 3.40 -1.70
N THR A 46 0.04 4.52 -1.61
CA THR A 46 1.21 4.79 -2.45
C THR A 46 2.32 3.77 -2.18
N LEU A 47 2.56 3.45 -0.91
CA LEU A 47 3.55 2.43 -0.55
C LEU A 47 3.17 1.05 -1.10
N ALA A 48 1.90 0.69 -1.03
CA ALA A 48 1.41 -0.57 -1.56
C ALA A 48 1.62 -0.64 -3.08
N GLU A 49 1.28 0.43 -3.78
CA GLU A 49 1.47 0.53 -5.22
C GLU A 49 2.93 0.38 -5.61
N ALA A 50 3.83 1.02 -4.87
CA ALA A 50 5.27 0.94 -5.13
C ALA A 50 5.78 -0.49 -4.99
N VAL A 51 5.34 -1.21 -3.97
CA VAL A 51 5.73 -2.61 -3.75
C VAL A 51 5.17 -3.50 -4.86
N GLU A 52 3.90 -3.32 -5.22
CA GLU A 52 3.25 -4.10 -6.28
C GLU A 52 3.90 -3.87 -7.63
N LEU A 53 4.22 -2.61 -7.95
CA LEU A 53 4.86 -2.25 -9.21
C LEU A 53 6.26 -2.88 -9.32
N LYS A 54 7.03 -2.84 -8.24
CA LYS A 54 8.36 -3.45 -8.22
C LYS A 54 8.29 -4.96 -8.44
N THR A 55 7.33 -5.63 -7.81
CA THR A 55 7.11 -7.06 -7.99
C THR A 55 6.78 -7.38 -9.46
N THR A 56 5.94 -6.57 -10.08
CA THR A 56 5.57 -6.72 -11.48
C THR A 56 6.77 -6.54 -12.40
N GLN A 57 7.59 -5.53 -12.13
CA GLN A 57 8.81 -5.27 -12.92
C GLN A 57 9.79 -6.44 -12.84
N GLU A 58 9.98 -7.00 -11.66
CA GLU A 58 10.86 -8.15 -11.48
C GLU A 58 10.36 -9.37 -12.25
N ALA A 59 9.06 -9.61 -12.23
CA ALA A 59 8.47 -10.71 -13.00
C ALA A 59 8.67 -10.51 -14.51
N CYS A 60 8.54 -9.29 -15.00
CA CYS A 60 8.79 -8.96 -16.40
C CYS A 60 10.26 -9.16 -16.78
N GLU A 61 11.18 -8.74 -15.92
CA GLU A 61 12.61 -8.91 -16.15
C GLU A 61 12.99 -10.39 -16.22
N GLU A 62 12.43 -11.20 -15.35
CA GLU A 62 12.66 -12.66 -15.38
C GLU A 62 12.20 -13.27 -16.69
N ARG A 63 11.07 -12.84 -17.24
CA ARG A 63 10.58 -13.30 -18.52
C ARG A 63 11.49 -12.91 -19.67
N LEU A 64 12.05 -11.71 -19.62
CA LEU A 64 12.94 -11.21 -20.66
C LEU A 64 14.32 -11.86 -20.61
N ALA A 65 14.72 -12.38 -19.46
CA ALA A 65 16.00 -13.03 -19.27
C ALA A 65 16.06 -14.45 -19.88
N ILE A 66 14.94 -14.99 -20.26
CA ILE A 66 14.87 -16.29 -20.94
C ILE A 66 15.02 -16.12 -22.43
#